data_f656248b676948aef6a236e657a431e5
#
_entry.id   f656248b676948aef6a236e657a431e5
#
_cell.length_a   1.000
_cell.length_b   1.000
_cell.length_c   1.000
_cell.angle_alpha   90.00
_cell.angle_beta   90.00
_cell.angle_gamma   90.00
#
_symmetry.space_group_name_H-M   'P 1'
#
loop_
_entity.id
_entity.type
_entity.pdbx_description
1 polymer ?
#
loop_
_entity_poly.entity_id
_entity_poly.type
_entity_poly.pdbx_seq_one_letter_code
_entity_poly.pdbx_strand_id
1 'polypeptide(L)'
;MTISTTLEIQIREFRPWLEKETTNVLSPLDKQGKKILDKVGDKLNDVRQACEKLGEEAKKEIERGKTVRKARLTEKLTKHFLRQIDRIVFPEKMSFSELEKLHKDLEKMLSSISQERNVWFPRISPSFILARRRVDFAVTRLASPIAELHSFLSGAYLKAKTVEELFLKTDEIIRLLSEIGEHKRRKAGVKERLQLIEEQMEEVERDFASIKDSTELGNLAEVKQKGQQLRKQVKHELRHLQKPFIKFAKLARASEHNLSSGEVEKLSQYLKDPFTALATEEAGYPKLKSILRKVGQAIDEGKLRLKGSRLKKGREEIDEIVNKNKLDGLHHDSVHVFSSAQQLLSSKETQAAQNRSEQLLGKLEELRKQREMVEARVDELDKGHEQSLEKASEQKKTLEKMVYESLAKHVDLKL
;
A
#
# COMPACT_ATOMS: atom_id res chain seq x y z
N MET A 1 32.91 35.96 -31.67
CA MET A 1 32.62 34.93 -30.65
C MET A 1 32.05 35.61 -29.42
N THR A 2 30.74 35.75 -29.33
CA THR A 2 30.06 36.28 -28.14
C THR A 2 30.11 35.19 -27.07
N ILE A 3 30.82 35.40 -25.98
CA ILE A 3 30.82 34.54 -24.81
C ILE A 3 29.40 34.56 -24.29
N SER A 4 28.65 33.49 -24.55
CA SER A 4 27.30 33.25 -23.98
C SER A 4 27.52 33.04 -22.48
N THR A 5 27.37 34.08 -21.68
CA THR A 5 27.36 33.98 -20.22
C THR A 5 26.12 33.17 -19.80
N THR A 6 26.34 31.97 -19.33
CA THR A 6 25.28 31.16 -18.73
C THR A 6 24.84 31.81 -17.43
N LEU A 7 23.58 32.15 -17.30
CA LEU A 7 22.98 32.75 -16.10
C LEU A 7 22.60 31.62 -15.12
N GLU A 8 23.24 31.62 -13.94
CA GLU A 8 22.84 30.75 -12.84
C GLU A 8 21.69 31.39 -12.07
N ILE A 9 20.55 30.72 -11.98
CA ILE A 9 19.35 31.23 -11.31
C ILE A 9 18.76 30.12 -10.41
N GLN A 10 18.46 30.48 -9.14
CA GLN A 10 17.68 29.59 -8.27
C GLN A 10 16.26 29.43 -8.83
N ILE A 11 15.73 28.19 -8.84
CA ILE A 11 14.40 27.94 -9.42
C ILE A 11 13.30 28.81 -8.80
N ARG A 12 13.41 29.17 -7.51
CA ARG A 12 12.45 30.04 -6.82
C ARG A 12 12.50 31.48 -7.32
N GLU A 13 13.63 31.94 -7.82
CA GLU A 13 13.85 33.27 -8.37
C GLU A 13 13.62 33.29 -9.89
N PHE A 14 13.50 32.11 -10.51
CA PHE A 14 13.34 32.00 -11.95
C PHE A 14 12.02 32.59 -12.43
N ARG A 15 10.93 32.41 -11.70
CA ARG A 15 9.63 32.98 -12.07
C ARG A 15 9.63 34.51 -12.14
N PRO A 16 10.10 35.26 -11.12
CA PRO A 16 10.22 36.70 -11.21
C PRO A 16 11.16 37.18 -12.32
N TRP A 17 12.24 36.43 -12.55
CA TRP A 17 13.15 36.71 -13.66
C TRP A 17 12.46 36.53 -15.01
N LEU A 18 11.74 35.44 -15.20
CA LEU A 18 10.98 35.14 -16.43
C LEU A 18 9.91 36.22 -16.68
N GLU A 19 9.17 36.64 -15.68
CA GLU A 19 8.18 37.72 -15.76
C GLU A 19 8.83 39.02 -16.28
N LYS A 20 9.97 39.38 -15.72
CA LYS A 20 10.72 40.60 -16.14
C LYS A 20 11.18 40.51 -17.60
N GLU A 21 11.73 39.35 -18.00
CA GLU A 21 12.24 39.14 -19.35
C GLU A 21 11.13 39.13 -20.41
N THR A 22 9.97 38.59 -20.05
CA THR A 22 8.85 38.38 -20.98
C THR A 22 7.89 39.59 -21.03
N THR A 23 7.89 40.47 -20.05
CA THR A 23 6.99 41.63 -19.98
C THR A 23 7.07 42.51 -21.23
N ASN A 24 8.25 42.77 -21.72
CA ASN A 24 8.45 43.59 -22.91
C ASN A 24 7.88 42.95 -24.19
N VAL A 25 7.81 41.63 -24.24
CA VAL A 25 7.28 40.88 -25.38
C VAL A 25 5.76 40.71 -25.27
N LEU A 26 5.24 40.41 -24.07
CA LEU A 26 3.84 40.15 -23.83
C LEU A 26 2.96 41.41 -23.76
N SER A 27 3.44 42.49 -23.15
CA SER A 27 2.65 43.73 -22.97
C SER A 27 2.08 44.33 -24.26
N PRO A 28 2.81 44.42 -25.38
CA PRO A 28 2.22 44.86 -26.65
C PRO A 28 1.16 43.89 -27.19
N LEU A 29 1.41 42.58 -27.04
CA LEU A 29 0.49 41.52 -27.50
C LEU A 29 -0.80 41.53 -26.70
N ASP A 30 -0.71 41.68 -25.39
CA ASP A 30 -1.89 41.80 -24.50
C ASP A 30 -2.75 43.01 -24.86
N LYS A 31 -2.12 44.15 -25.16
CA LYS A 31 -2.85 45.36 -25.63
C LYS A 31 -3.54 45.12 -26.96
N GLN A 32 -2.90 44.42 -27.88
CA GLN A 32 -3.49 44.07 -29.17
C GLN A 32 -4.65 43.09 -28.98
N GLY A 33 -4.46 42.02 -28.17
CA GLY A 33 -5.48 41.05 -27.84
C GLY A 33 -6.72 41.69 -27.20
N LYS A 34 -6.53 42.61 -26.20
CA LYS A 34 -7.65 43.38 -25.63
C LYS A 34 -8.45 44.14 -26.65
N LYS A 35 -7.79 44.84 -27.61
CA LYS A 35 -8.49 45.55 -28.66
C LYS A 35 -9.31 44.63 -29.55
N ILE A 36 -8.81 43.42 -29.82
CA ILE A 36 -9.55 42.40 -30.61
C ILE A 36 -10.76 41.90 -29.81
N LEU A 37 -10.57 41.64 -28.51
CA LEU A 37 -11.66 41.21 -27.62
C LEU A 37 -12.74 42.26 -27.48
N ASP A 38 -12.39 43.55 -27.39
CA ASP A 38 -13.35 44.67 -27.36
C ASP A 38 -14.16 44.67 -28.64
N LYS A 39 -13.53 44.56 -29.83
CA LYS A 39 -14.23 44.44 -31.11
C LYS A 39 -15.17 43.23 -31.18
N VAL A 40 -14.76 42.07 -30.66
CA VAL A 40 -15.60 40.86 -30.58
C VAL A 40 -16.80 41.13 -29.67
N GLY A 41 -16.56 41.72 -28.48
CA GLY A 41 -17.60 42.09 -27.51
C GLY A 41 -18.66 43.04 -28.10
N ASP A 42 -18.20 44.11 -28.79
CA ASP A 42 -19.07 45.07 -29.45
C ASP A 42 -19.94 44.38 -30.51
N LYS A 43 -19.33 43.57 -31.37
CA LYS A 43 -20.06 42.85 -32.44
C LYS A 43 -20.99 41.78 -31.89
N LEU A 44 -20.63 41.12 -30.83
CA LEU A 44 -21.49 40.15 -30.13
C LEU A 44 -22.71 40.86 -29.51
N ASN A 45 -22.52 42.05 -28.97
CA ASN A 45 -23.59 42.89 -28.48
C ASN A 45 -24.52 43.40 -29.58
N ASP A 46 -23.95 43.74 -30.80
CA ASP A 46 -24.75 44.07 -31.97
C ASP A 46 -25.67 42.88 -32.35
N VAL A 47 -25.17 41.65 -32.33
CA VAL A 47 -25.97 40.42 -32.58
C VAL A 47 -27.05 40.24 -31.50
N ARG A 48 -26.71 40.44 -30.24
CA ARG A 48 -27.67 40.39 -29.10
C ARG A 48 -28.82 41.35 -29.31
N GLN A 49 -28.51 42.61 -29.54
CA GLN A 49 -29.54 43.66 -29.77
C GLN A 49 -30.41 43.38 -30.98
N ALA A 50 -29.81 42.87 -32.05
CA ALA A 50 -30.56 42.50 -33.27
C ALA A 50 -31.52 41.31 -33.01
N CYS A 51 -31.12 40.33 -32.21
CA CYS A 51 -31.95 39.21 -31.77
C CYS A 51 -33.09 39.68 -30.85
N GLU A 52 -32.79 40.54 -29.88
CA GLU A 52 -33.81 41.13 -29.00
C GLU A 52 -34.88 41.86 -29.77
N LYS A 53 -34.50 42.74 -30.69
CA LYS A 53 -35.44 43.46 -31.54
C LYS A 53 -36.32 42.55 -32.39
N LEU A 54 -35.72 41.47 -32.94
CA LEU A 54 -36.48 40.46 -33.70
C LEU A 54 -37.49 39.73 -32.80
N GLY A 55 -37.09 39.43 -31.52
CA GLY A 55 -37.96 38.82 -30.54
C GLY A 55 -39.11 39.74 -30.09
N GLU A 56 -38.83 41.03 -29.92
CA GLU A 56 -39.87 42.04 -29.61
C GLU A 56 -40.90 42.21 -30.71
N GLU A 57 -40.41 42.26 -31.99
CA GLU A 57 -41.33 42.32 -33.15
C GLU A 57 -42.17 41.03 -33.21
N ALA A 58 -41.59 39.86 -32.91
CA ALA A 58 -42.36 38.63 -32.84
C ALA A 58 -43.42 38.63 -31.76
N LYS A 59 -43.15 39.17 -30.55
CA LYS A 59 -44.14 39.31 -29.47
C LYS A 59 -45.29 40.23 -29.85
N LYS A 60 -45.00 41.38 -30.47
CA LYS A 60 -46.01 42.31 -30.97
C LYS A 60 -46.95 41.70 -32.03
N GLU A 61 -46.42 40.83 -32.89
CA GLU A 61 -47.22 40.10 -33.90
C GLU A 61 -48.10 39.00 -33.25
N ILE A 62 -47.65 38.36 -32.16
CA ILE A 62 -48.48 37.44 -31.37
C ILE A 62 -49.68 38.16 -30.79
N GLU A 63 -49.45 39.35 -30.18
CA GLU A 63 -50.51 40.19 -29.60
C GLU A 63 -51.55 40.69 -30.63
N ARG A 64 -51.08 40.99 -31.83
CA ARG A 64 -51.97 41.40 -32.95
C ARG A 64 -52.78 40.26 -33.54
N GLY A 65 -52.52 39.02 -33.16
CA GLY A 65 -53.26 37.85 -33.67
C GLY A 65 -52.98 37.47 -35.12
N LYS A 66 -52.12 38.21 -35.85
CA LYS A 66 -51.75 37.92 -37.21
C LYS A 66 -50.49 37.00 -37.23
N THR A 67 -50.48 35.96 -38.04
CA THR A 67 -49.30 35.04 -38.20
C THR A 67 -48.74 34.47 -36.93
N VAL A 68 -49.56 34.18 -35.90
CA VAL A 68 -49.19 33.75 -34.54
C VAL A 68 -48.22 32.56 -34.52
N ARG A 69 -48.41 31.56 -35.43
CA ARG A 69 -47.52 30.38 -35.49
C ARG A 69 -46.08 30.76 -35.89
N LYS A 70 -45.90 31.63 -36.88
CA LYS A 70 -44.60 32.12 -37.35
C LYS A 70 -43.95 33.00 -36.31
N ALA A 71 -44.69 33.85 -35.64
CA ALA A 71 -44.22 34.71 -34.57
C ALA A 71 -43.73 33.91 -33.34
N ARG A 72 -44.42 32.86 -32.91
CA ARG A 72 -43.98 31.95 -31.86
C ARG A 72 -42.68 31.20 -32.21
N LEU A 73 -42.55 30.77 -33.46
CA LEU A 73 -41.31 30.14 -33.94
C LEU A 73 -40.14 31.14 -33.94
N THR A 74 -40.37 32.38 -34.35
CA THR A 74 -39.36 33.44 -34.32
C THR A 74 -38.92 33.75 -32.87
N GLU A 75 -39.87 33.85 -31.96
CA GLU A 75 -39.56 34.06 -30.54
C GLU A 75 -38.75 32.94 -29.95
N LYS A 76 -39.07 31.68 -30.26
CA LYS A 76 -38.25 30.52 -29.84
C LYS A 76 -36.82 30.58 -30.41
N LEU A 77 -36.67 30.91 -31.66
CA LEU A 77 -35.39 31.02 -32.33
C LEU A 77 -34.51 32.12 -31.71
N THR A 78 -35.08 33.30 -31.50
CA THR A 78 -34.35 34.42 -30.88
C THR A 78 -33.95 34.12 -29.45
N LYS A 79 -34.81 33.48 -28.65
CA LYS A 79 -34.45 33.00 -27.30
C LYS A 79 -33.33 31.96 -27.34
N HIS A 80 -33.31 31.12 -28.38
CA HIS A 80 -32.21 30.14 -28.54
C HIS A 80 -30.88 30.83 -28.89
N PHE A 81 -30.89 31.79 -29.78
CA PHE A 81 -29.70 32.57 -30.12
C PHE A 81 -29.16 33.35 -28.92
N LEU A 82 -30.01 34.00 -28.16
CA LEU A 82 -29.62 34.74 -26.98
C LEU A 82 -28.96 33.81 -25.92
N ARG A 83 -29.50 32.62 -25.72
CA ARG A 83 -28.88 31.63 -24.83
C ARG A 83 -27.50 31.17 -25.30
N GLN A 84 -27.27 31.09 -26.59
CA GLN A 84 -25.94 30.74 -27.11
C GLN A 84 -24.97 31.90 -26.91
N ILE A 85 -25.39 33.13 -27.09
CA ILE A 85 -24.60 34.33 -26.81
C ILE A 85 -24.27 34.46 -25.31
N ASP A 86 -25.22 34.19 -24.44
CA ASP A 86 -25.06 34.26 -22.99
C ASP A 86 -24.07 33.23 -22.44
N ARG A 87 -23.75 32.14 -23.20
CA ARG A 87 -22.74 31.14 -22.83
C ARG A 87 -21.32 31.58 -23.13
N ILE A 88 -21.14 32.65 -23.90
CA ILE A 88 -19.80 33.15 -24.23
C ILE A 88 -19.27 33.93 -23.02
N VAL A 89 -18.19 33.43 -22.43
CA VAL A 89 -17.51 34.04 -21.30
C VAL A 89 -16.19 34.62 -21.79
N PHE A 90 -16.00 35.91 -21.58
CA PHE A 90 -14.74 36.59 -21.89
C PHE A 90 -13.73 36.31 -20.76
N PRO A 91 -12.46 36.09 -21.08
CA PRO A 91 -11.41 35.83 -20.08
C PRO A 91 -11.11 37.08 -19.25
N GLU A 92 -10.89 36.87 -17.96
CA GLU A 92 -10.43 37.95 -17.07
C GLU A 92 -8.95 38.25 -17.25
N LYS A 93 -8.18 37.21 -17.60
CA LYS A 93 -6.72 37.30 -17.84
C LYS A 93 -6.41 37.00 -19.31
N MET A 94 -5.43 37.70 -19.85
CA MET A 94 -4.93 37.45 -21.20
C MET A 94 -4.00 36.24 -21.16
N SER A 95 -4.55 35.03 -21.41
CA SER A 95 -3.79 33.81 -21.57
C SER A 95 -4.10 33.17 -22.92
N PHE A 96 -3.12 32.46 -23.49
CA PHE A 96 -3.29 31.78 -24.77
C PHE A 96 -4.42 30.72 -24.69
N SER A 97 -4.41 29.94 -23.62
CA SER A 97 -5.39 28.85 -23.44
C SER A 97 -6.82 29.36 -23.30
N GLU A 98 -7.03 30.46 -22.57
CA GLU A 98 -8.35 31.06 -22.40
C GLU A 98 -8.84 31.73 -23.69
N LEU A 99 -7.94 32.42 -24.41
CA LEU A 99 -8.28 33.03 -25.69
C LEU A 99 -8.58 31.96 -26.78
N GLU A 100 -7.84 30.86 -26.81
CA GLU A 100 -8.09 29.74 -27.72
C GLU A 100 -9.47 29.09 -27.42
N LYS A 101 -9.80 28.91 -26.12
CA LYS A 101 -11.12 28.42 -25.69
C LYS A 101 -12.22 29.37 -26.14
N LEU A 102 -12.09 30.66 -25.86
CA LEU A 102 -13.04 31.68 -26.31
C LEU A 102 -13.24 31.65 -27.83
N HIS A 103 -12.13 31.58 -28.60
CA HIS A 103 -12.21 31.49 -30.07
C HIS A 103 -13.01 30.25 -30.50
N LYS A 104 -12.73 29.05 -29.94
CA LYS A 104 -13.48 27.84 -30.25
C LYS A 104 -14.98 27.95 -29.90
N ASP A 105 -15.30 28.58 -28.78
CA ASP A 105 -16.69 28.77 -28.37
C ASP A 105 -17.42 29.78 -29.25
N LEU A 106 -16.74 30.86 -29.66
CA LEU A 106 -17.26 31.82 -30.64
C LEU A 106 -17.51 31.19 -32.03
N GLU A 107 -16.58 30.37 -32.52
CA GLU A 107 -16.76 29.64 -33.78
C GLU A 107 -17.94 28.67 -33.75
N LYS A 108 -18.08 27.90 -32.68
CA LYS A 108 -19.21 26.99 -32.49
C LYS A 108 -20.53 27.74 -32.46
N MET A 109 -20.58 28.84 -31.69
CA MET A 109 -21.76 29.69 -31.60
C MET A 109 -22.11 30.28 -33.00
N LEU A 110 -21.13 30.86 -33.70
CA LEU A 110 -21.34 31.46 -35.02
C LEU A 110 -21.81 30.43 -36.05
N SER A 111 -21.23 29.23 -36.04
CA SER A 111 -21.62 28.12 -36.93
C SER A 111 -23.06 27.68 -36.62
N SER A 112 -23.39 27.46 -35.34
CA SER A 112 -24.75 27.08 -34.94
C SER A 112 -25.80 28.11 -35.32
N ILE A 113 -25.57 29.40 -34.98
CA ILE A 113 -26.48 30.49 -35.35
C ILE A 113 -26.62 30.57 -36.88
N SER A 114 -25.52 30.42 -37.63
CA SER A 114 -25.55 30.49 -39.11
C SER A 114 -26.33 29.34 -39.73
N GLN A 115 -26.17 28.12 -39.25
CA GLN A 115 -26.93 26.96 -39.68
C GLN A 115 -28.42 27.11 -39.42
N GLU A 116 -28.78 27.46 -38.18
CA GLU A 116 -30.17 27.65 -37.79
C GLU A 116 -30.83 28.81 -38.56
N ARG A 117 -30.10 29.92 -38.74
CA ARG A 117 -30.55 31.06 -39.54
C ARG A 117 -30.88 30.61 -40.99
N ASN A 118 -30.02 29.85 -41.65
CA ASN A 118 -30.23 29.39 -43.02
C ASN A 118 -31.48 28.49 -43.13
N VAL A 119 -31.78 27.70 -42.12
CA VAL A 119 -32.97 26.82 -42.07
C VAL A 119 -34.25 27.56 -41.78
N TRP A 120 -34.23 28.48 -40.81
CA TRP A 120 -35.45 29.07 -40.23
C TRP A 120 -35.83 30.40 -40.89
N PHE A 121 -34.88 31.25 -41.29
CA PHE A 121 -35.19 32.55 -41.86
C PHE A 121 -36.06 32.48 -43.13
N PRO A 122 -35.92 31.56 -44.06
CA PRO A 122 -36.84 31.41 -45.17
C PRO A 122 -38.27 31.07 -44.72
N ARG A 123 -38.44 30.33 -43.62
CA ARG A 123 -39.72 29.85 -43.12
C ARG A 123 -40.51 30.95 -42.42
N ILE A 124 -39.85 31.94 -41.80
CA ILE A 124 -40.46 33.06 -41.08
C ILE A 124 -40.71 34.32 -41.97
N SER A 125 -40.12 34.32 -43.16
CA SER A 125 -40.37 35.36 -44.17
C SER A 125 -41.80 35.24 -44.71
N PRO A 126 -42.51 36.31 -45.07
CA PRO A 126 -42.07 37.71 -45.20
C PRO A 126 -42.33 38.61 -43.96
N SER A 127 -42.89 38.10 -42.87
CA SER A 127 -43.41 38.90 -41.73
C SER A 127 -42.34 39.74 -41.00
N PHE A 128 -41.04 39.35 -41.02
CA PHE A 128 -39.99 39.99 -40.21
C PHE A 128 -38.76 40.39 -41.03
N ILE A 129 -38.97 40.91 -42.24
CA ILE A 129 -37.88 41.15 -43.22
C ILE A 129 -36.81 42.10 -42.68
N LEU A 130 -37.18 43.21 -42.09
CA LEU A 130 -36.22 44.21 -41.61
C LEU A 130 -35.41 43.72 -40.39
N ALA A 131 -36.10 43.18 -39.38
CA ALA A 131 -35.43 42.68 -38.17
C ALA A 131 -34.53 41.46 -38.53
N ARG A 132 -34.97 40.57 -39.38
CA ARG A 132 -34.15 39.45 -39.90
C ARG A 132 -32.90 39.94 -40.58
N ARG A 133 -33.00 40.95 -41.51
CA ARG A 133 -31.82 41.54 -42.17
C ARG A 133 -30.83 42.16 -41.18
N ARG A 134 -31.32 42.73 -40.08
CA ARG A 134 -30.46 43.26 -39.01
C ARG A 134 -29.67 42.13 -38.32
N VAL A 135 -30.31 41.00 -38.04
CA VAL A 135 -29.60 39.81 -37.47
C VAL A 135 -28.59 39.25 -38.48
N ASP A 136 -29.00 39.12 -39.75
CA ASP A 136 -28.09 38.66 -40.84
C ASP A 136 -26.85 39.53 -40.92
N PHE A 137 -27.01 40.84 -40.91
CA PHE A 137 -25.93 41.80 -41.00
C PHE A 137 -25.01 41.77 -39.76
N ALA A 138 -25.60 41.70 -38.54
CA ALA A 138 -24.84 41.62 -37.30
C ALA A 138 -24.00 40.33 -37.20
N VAL A 139 -24.61 39.17 -37.53
CA VAL A 139 -23.92 37.88 -37.54
C VAL A 139 -22.78 37.85 -38.57
N THR A 140 -23.01 38.40 -39.76
CA THR A 140 -21.96 38.50 -40.82
C THR A 140 -20.79 39.38 -40.36
N ARG A 141 -21.07 40.49 -39.69
CA ARG A 141 -20.04 41.39 -39.15
C ARG A 141 -19.27 40.81 -38.00
N LEU A 142 -19.85 39.91 -37.17
CA LEU A 142 -19.18 39.23 -36.11
C LEU A 142 -18.11 38.25 -36.59
N ALA A 143 -18.25 37.69 -37.80
CA ALA A 143 -17.27 36.77 -38.38
C ALA A 143 -15.87 37.41 -38.55
N SER A 144 -15.81 38.71 -38.89
CA SER A 144 -14.53 39.41 -39.11
C SER A 144 -13.64 39.50 -37.85
N PRO A 145 -14.10 39.98 -36.70
CA PRO A 145 -13.26 40.01 -35.48
C PRO A 145 -12.95 38.61 -34.92
N ILE A 146 -13.79 37.61 -35.16
CA ILE A 146 -13.45 36.22 -34.82
C ILE A 146 -12.29 35.72 -35.69
N ALA A 147 -12.31 35.99 -36.98
CA ALA A 147 -11.16 35.68 -37.89
C ALA A 147 -9.91 36.47 -37.51
N GLU A 148 -10.05 37.75 -37.09
CA GLU A 148 -8.92 38.55 -36.57
C GLU A 148 -8.33 37.89 -35.32
N LEU A 149 -9.15 37.41 -34.40
CA LEU A 149 -8.72 36.67 -33.20
C LEU A 149 -7.97 35.36 -33.57
N HIS A 150 -8.50 34.62 -34.56
CA HIS A 150 -7.82 33.42 -35.07
C HIS A 150 -6.41 33.75 -35.60
N SER A 151 -6.32 34.75 -36.47
CA SER A 151 -5.03 35.17 -37.04
C SER A 151 -4.06 35.67 -36.00
N PHE A 152 -4.55 36.36 -34.97
CA PHE A 152 -3.75 36.80 -33.85
C PHE A 152 -3.21 35.60 -33.04
N LEU A 153 -4.04 34.61 -32.70
CA LEU A 153 -3.65 33.41 -31.96
C LEU A 153 -2.66 32.53 -32.73
N SER A 154 -2.92 32.34 -34.06
CA SER A 154 -2.05 31.52 -34.90
C SER A 154 -0.74 32.18 -35.31
N GLY A 155 -0.64 33.50 -35.19
CA GLY A 155 0.52 34.29 -35.56
C GLY A 155 1.26 34.89 -34.37
N ALA A 156 0.98 36.17 -34.09
CA ALA A 156 1.73 36.98 -33.13
C ALA A 156 1.68 36.43 -31.73
N TYR A 157 0.54 35.88 -31.30
CA TYR A 157 0.33 35.39 -29.90
C TYR A 157 0.88 33.97 -29.66
N LEU A 158 1.39 33.29 -30.72
CA LEU A 158 2.00 31.96 -30.54
C LEU A 158 3.23 32.02 -29.59
N LYS A 159 3.97 33.15 -29.57
CA LYS A 159 5.06 33.38 -28.63
C LYS A 159 4.57 33.43 -27.19
N ALA A 160 3.38 33.95 -26.93
CA ALA A 160 2.80 33.96 -25.60
C ALA A 160 2.50 32.55 -25.09
N LYS A 161 2.08 31.64 -25.96
CA LYS A 161 1.90 30.22 -25.64
C LYS A 161 3.18 29.60 -25.07
N THR A 162 4.31 29.81 -25.75
CA THR A 162 5.60 29.27 -25.30
C THR A 162 5.99 29.84 -23.94
N VAL A 163 5.73 31.12 -23.70
CA VAL A 163 5.99 31.76 -22.41
C VAL A 163 5.09 31.18 -21.31
N GLU A 164 3.82 30.96 -21.59
CA GLU A 164 2.91 30.30 -20.64
C GLU A 164 3.37 28.87 -20.29
N GLU A 165 3.84 28.12 -21.29
CA GLU A 165 4.41 26.77 -21.08
C GLU A 165 5.66 26.83 -20.17
N LEU A 166 6.51 27.86 -20.30
CA LEU A 166 7.65 28.07 -19.40
C LEU A 166 7.19 28.30 -17.95
N PHE A 167 6.16 29.11 -17.72
CA PHE A 167 5.61 29.32 -16.40
C PHE A 167 5.02 28.04 -15.79
N LEU A 168 4.25 27.30 -16.58
CA LEU A 168 3.67 26.01 -16.13
C LEU A 168 4.74 25.00 -15.76
N LYS A 169 5.80 24.90 -16.55
CA LYS A 169 6.94 24.02 -16.26
C LYS A 169 7.69 24.46 -15.00
N THR A 170 7.84 25.76 -14.80
CA THR A 170 8.43 26.31 -13.58
C THR A 170 7.64 25.93 -12.34
N ASP A 171 6.32 26.12 -12.40
CA ASP A 171 5.42 25.78 -11.29
C ASP A 171 5.41 24.26 -11.01
N GLU A 172 5.52 23.43 -12.05
CA GLU A 172 5.65 21.96 -11.92
C GLU A 172 6.94 21.58 -11.17
N ILE A 173 8.08 22.19 -11.51
CA ILE A 173 9.36 21.95 -10.82
C ILE A 173 9.28 22.39 -9.36
N ILE A 174 8.72 23.57 -9.08
CA ILE A 174 8.56 24.08 -7.71
C ILE A 174 7.69 23.12 -6.88
N ARG A 175 6.63 22.58 -7.48
CA ARG A 175 5.79 21.56 -6.82
C ARG A 175 6.58 20.29 -6.52
N LEU A 176 7.34 19.77 -7.49
CA LEU A 176 8.20 18.59 -7.28
C LEU A 176 9.21 18.80 -6.15
N LEU A 177 9.83 19.98 -6.07
CA LEU A 177 10.75 20.32 -4.97
C LEU A 177 10.05 20.36 -3.60
N SER A 178 8.81 20.84 -3.56
CA SER A 178 7.99 20.79 -2.35
C SER A 178 7.70 19.35 -1.92
N GLU A 179 7.33 18.48 -2.86
CA GLU A 179 7.09 17.05 -2.64
C GLU A 179 8.37 16.35 -2.12
N ILE A 180 9.54 16.64 -2.72
CA ILE A 180 10.85 16.16 -2.26
C ILE A 180 11.12 16.58 -0.80
N GLY A 181 10.84 17.84 -0.46
CA GLY A 181 10.96 18.34 0.91
C GLY A 181 10.01 17.62 1.89
N GLU A 182 8.79 17.33 1.47
CA GLU A 182 7.83 16.56 2.28
C GLU A 182 8.26 15.10 2.47
N HIS A 183 8.74 14.43 1.41
CA HIS A 183 9.27 13.07 1.52
C HIS A 183 10.41 13.00 2.53
N LYS A 184 11.34 13.97 2.47
CA LYS A 184 12.47 14.06 3.40
C LYS A 184 12.03 14.25 4.86
N ARG A 185 11.03 15.12 5.11
CA ARG A 185 10.48 15.34 6.46
C ARG A 185 9.75 14.09 6.98
N ARG A 186 8.91 13.47 6.16
CA ARG A 186 8.19 12.25 6.51
C ARG A 186 9.16 11.11 6.82
N LYS A 187 10.21 10.96 6.01
CA LYS A 187 11.26 9.97 6.24
C LYS A 187 11.97 10.16 7.57
N ALA A 188 12.28 11.40 7.96
CA ALA A 188 12.89 11.68 9.27
C ALA A 188 12.00 11.19 10.42
N GLY A 189 10.71 11.53 10.42
CA GLY A 189 9.78 11.07 11.46
C GLY A 189 9.57 9.56 11.49
N VAL A 190 9.58 8.90 10.31
CA VAL A 190 9.50 7.44 10.24
C VAL A 190 10.77 6.77 10.78
N LYS A 191 11.96 7.34 10.52
CA LYS A 191 13.23 6.87 11.08
C LYS A 191 13.30 7.01 12.60
N GLU A 192 12.81 8.12 13.16
CA GLU A 192 12.70 8.28 14.62
C GLU A 192 11.82 7.19 15.23
N ARG A 193 10.70 6.87 14.57
CA ARG A 193 9.83 5.78 15.03
C ARG A 193 10.52 4.41 14.95
N LEU A 194 11.31 4.16 13.89
CA LEU A 194 12.09 2.93 13.76
C LEU A 194 13.08 2.79 14.93
N GLN A 195 13.80 3.84 15.24
CA GLN A 195 14.75 3.86 16.36
C GLN A 195 14.05 3.55 17.69
N LEU A 196 12.88 4.15 17.96
CA LEU A 196 12.11 3.85 19.17
C LEU A 196 11.69 2.37 19.27
N ILE A 197 11.31 1.75 18.14
CA ILE A 197 10.98 0.33 18.11
C ILE A 197 12.22 -0.52 18.39
N GLU A 198 13.38 -0.18 17.83
CA GLU A 198 14.64 -0.87 18.06
C GLU A 198 15.07 -0.78 19.54
N GLU A 199 14.97 0.39 20.16
CA GLU A 199 15.22 0.60 21.59
C GLU A 199 14.29 -0.27 22.46
N GLN A 200 12.99 -0.33 22.11
CA GLN A 200 12.02 -1.18 22.80
C GLN A 200 12.34 -2.69 22.61
N MET A 201 12.79 -3.09 21.44
CA MET A 201 13.21 -4.47 21.19
C MET A 201 14.42 -4.84 22.05
N GLU A 202 15.43 -3.99 22.11
CA GLU A 202 16.62 -4.22 22.96
C GLU A 202 16.27 -4.30 24.46
N GLU A 203 15.32 -3.48 24.92
CA GLU A 203 14.83 -3.56 26.30
C GLU A 203 14.17 -4.91 26.58
N VAL A 204 13.24 -5.32 25.70
CA VAL A 204 12.53 -6.59 25.84
C VAL A 204 13.49 -7.79 25.71
N GLU A 205 14.50 -7.72 24.85
CA GLU A 205 15.53 -8.77 24.72
C GLU A 205 16.39 -8.87 25.96
N ARG A 206 16.76 -7.76 26.59
CA ARG A 206 17.48 -7.75 27.88
C ARG A 206 16.63 -8.36 29.00
N ASP A 207 15.36 -7.98 29.07
CA ASP A 207 14.43 -8.55 30.04
C ASP A 207 14.24 -10.06 29.84
N PHE A 208 14.10 -10.49 28.58
CA PHE A 208 13.99 -11.90 28.24
C PHE A 208 15.25 -12.70 28.63
N ALA A 209 16.44 -12.16 28.34
CA ALA A 209 17.69 -12.77 28.73
C ALA A 209 17.80 -12.91 30.28
N SER A 210 17.44 -11.87 31.01
CA SER A 210 17.48 -11.89 32.50
C SER A 210 16.56 -12.97 33.10
N ILE A 211 15.38 -13.16 32.51
CA ILE A 211 14.45 -14.23 32.94
C ILE A 211 14.97 -15.61 32.55
N LYS A 212 15.54 -15.77 31.37
CA LYS A 212 16.10 -17.03 30.92
C LYS A 212 17.28 -17.49 31.80
N ASP A 213 18.09 -16.54 32.27
CA ASP A 213 19.23 -16.79 33.15
C ASP A 213 18.80 -16.85 34.64
N SER A 214 17.50 -16.68 34.94
CA SER A 214 16.99 -16.84 36.27
C SER A 214 17.20 -18.27 36.80
N THR A 215 17.44 -18.38 38.10
CA THR A 215 17.70 -19.69 38.77
C THR A 215 16.56 -20.69 38.54
N GLU A 216 15.32 -20.19 38.47
CA GLU A 216 14.11 -21.02 38.30
C GLU A 216 14.04 -21.69 36.92
N LEU A 217 14.29 -20.94 35.88
CA LEU A 217 14.26 -21.48 34.50
C LEU A 217 15.56 -22.24 34.18
N GLY A 218 16.69 -21.82 34.71
CA GLY A 218 17.96 -22.53 34.63
C GLY A 218 17.86 -23.94 35.25
N ASN A 219 17.35 -24.03 36.48
CA ASN A 219 17.14 -25.33 37.17
C ASN A 219 16.16 -26.22 36.38
N LEU A 220 15.07 -25.65 35.86
CA LEU A 220 14.12 -26.42 35.03
C LEU A 220 14.77 -26.94 33.75
N ALA A 221 15.59 -26.13 33.10
CA ALA A 221 16.33 -26.54 31.90
C ALA A 221 17.32 -27.66 32.14
N GLU A 222 18.09 -27.57 33.26
CA GLU A 222 19.01 -28.64 33.69
C GLU A 222 18.27 -29.93 33.99
N VAL A 223 17.17 -29.88 34.73
CA VAL A 223 16.37 -31.06 35.07
C VAL A 223 15.75 -31.68 33.83
N LYS A 224 15.26 -30.87 32.90
CA LYS A 224 14.76 -31.34 31.57
C LYS A 224 15.88 -32.02 30.77
N GLN A 225 17.08 -31.46 30.72
CA GLN A 225 18.22 -32.03 30.03
C GLN A 225 18.63 -33.37 30.61
N LYS A 226 18.78 -33.46 31.95
CA LYS A 226 19.04 -34.71 32.67
C LYS A 226 17.93 -35.75 32.40
N GLY A 227 16.66 -35.32 32.41
CA GLY A 227 15.54 -36.18 32.07
C GLY A 227 15.59 -36.74 30.65
N GLN A 228 16.03 -35.94 29.65
CA GLN A 228 16.23 -36.42 28.31
C GLN A 228 17.39 -37.42 28.17
N GLN A 229 18.45 -37.21 28.91
CA GLN A 229 19.58 -38.17 28.98
C GLN A 229 19.13 -39.50 29.55
N LEU A 230 18.50 -39.45 30.74
CA LEU A 230 17.99 -40.65 31.41
C LEU A 230 16.94 -41.39 30.56
N ARG A 231 16.07 -40.66 29.86
CA ARG A 231 15.11 -41.26 28.93
C ARG A 231 15.78 -42.06 27.80
N LYS A 232 16.90 -41.55 27.27
CA LYS A 232 17.73 -42.28 26.28
C LYS A 232 18.38 -43.51 26.89
N GLN A 233 18.91 -43.42 28.10
CA GLN A 233 19.57 -44.51 28.81
C GLN A 233 18.56 -45.62 29.16
N VAL A 234 17.40 -45.30 29.78
CA VAL A 234 16.36 -46.27 30.07
C VAL A 234 15.84 -46.99 28.85
N LYS A 235 15.63 -46.23 27.74
CA LYS A 235 15.25 -46.83 26.44
C LYS A 235 16.34 -47.75 25.90
N HIS A 236 17.60 -47.43 26.09
CA HIS A 236 18.72 -48.24 25.67
C HIS A 236 18.78 -49.55 26.46
N GLU A 237 18.71 -49.49 27.78
CA GLU A 237 18.72 -50.65 28.64
C GLU A 237 17.53 -51.60 28.39
N LEU A 238 16.34 -51.04 28.17
CA LEU A 238 15.16 -51.87 27.87
C LEU A 238 14.97 -52.27 26.40
N ARG A 239 15.89 -51.93 25.52
CA ARG A 239 15.77 -52.15 24.08
C ARG A 239 15.52 -53.62 23.70
N HIS A 240 16.17 -54.57 24.39
CA HIS A 240 16.04 -56.00 24.13
C HIS A 240 14.70 -56.56 24.66
N LEU A 241 14.04 -55.87 25.54
CA LEU A 241 12.72 -56.26 26.09
C LEU A 241 11.53 -55.67 25.29
N GLN A 242 11.76 -54.68 24.43
CA GLN A 242 10.68 -54.03 23.71
C GLN A 242 9.81 -54.99 22.88
N LYS A 243 10.43 -55.88 22.12
CA LYS A 243 9.72 -56.88 21.32
C LYS A 243 9.07 -57.99 22.17
N PRO A 244 9.74 -58.58 23.17
CA PRO A 244 9.11 -59.42 24.16
C PRO A 244 7.89 -58.76 24.81
N PHE A 245 7.94 -57.51 25.26
CA PHE A 245 6.83 -56.80 25.83
C PHE A 245 5.64 -56.64 24.87
N ILE A 246 5.89 -56.25 23.60
CA ILE A 246 4.82 -56.15 22.60
C ILE A 246 4.13 -57.50 22.37
N LYS A 247 4.87 -58.59 22.28
CA LYS A 247 4.31 -59.92 22.08
C LYS A 247 3.57 -60.40 23.31
N PHE A 248 4.14 -60.21 24.50
CA PHE A 248 3.53 -60.56 25.75
C PHE A 248 2.24 -59.77 26.04
N ALA A 249 2.19 -58.46 25.72
CA ALA A 249 0.99 -57.66 25.80
C ALA A 249 -0.16 -58.20 24.90
N LYS A 250 0.17 -58.79 23.74
CA LYS A 250 -0.81 -59.47 22.88
C LYS A 250 -1.32 -60.74 23.48
N LEU A 251 -0.44 -61.60 24.07
CA LEU A 251 -0.84 -62.81 24.76
C LEU A 251 -1.70 -62.54 26.00
N ALA A 252 -1.34 -61.54 26.78
CA ALA A 252 -2.12 -61.15 27.94
C ALA A 252 -3.55 -60.67 27.59
N ARG A 253 -3.71 -60.01 26.46
CA ARG A 253 -5.04 -59.64 25.94
C ARG A 253 -5.84 -60.81 25.45
N ALA A 254 -5.21 -61.88 24.99
CA ALA A 254 -5.86 -63.11 24.53
C ALA A 254 -6.20 -64.07 25.72
N SER A 255 -6.06 -63.62 26.97
CA SER A 255 -6.32 -64.40 28.18
C SER A 255 -5.42 -65.64 28.36
N GLU A 256 -4.31 -65.73 27.65
CA GLU A 256 -3.34 -66.87 27.74
C GLU A 256 -2.36 -66.71 28.93
N HIS A 257 -2.30 -65.51 29.56
CA HIS A 257 -1.50 -65.27 30.76
C HIS A 257 -2.18 -64.25 31.69
N ASN A 258 -2.22 -64.57 32.99
CA ASN A 258 -2.85 -63.76 34.02
C ASN A 258 -1.93 -62.58 34.46
N LEU A 259 -2.13 -61.42 33.82
CA LEU A 259 -1.65 -60.14 34.34
C LEU A 259 -2.76 -59.51 35.22
N SER A 260 -2.41 -58.94 36.32
CA SER A 260 -3.32 -58.06 37.05
C SER A 260 -3.59 -56.80 36.24
N SER A 261 -4.72 -56.13 36.52
CA SER A 261 -5.06 -54.87 35.85
C SER A 261 -3.95 -53.84 35.96
N GLY A 262 -3.33 -53.72 37.13
CA GLY A 262 -2.20 -52.81 37.35
C GLY A 262 -0.90 -53.16 36.58
N GLU A 263 -0.66 -54.49 36.33
CA GLU A 263 0.48 -54.92 35.52
C GLU A 263 0.24 -54.70 34.02
N VAL A 264 -0.99 -54.83 33.53
CA VAL A 264 -1.35 -54.51 32.13
C VAL A 264 -1.17 -53.03 31.86
N GLU A 265 -1.63 -52.18 32.77
CA GLU A 265 -1.45 -50.74 32.69
C GLU A 265 0.03 -50.38 32.69
N LYS A 266 0.79 -50.92 33.62
CA LYS A 266 2.22 -50.68 33.73
C LYS A 266 3.03 -51.12 32.54
N LEU A 267 2.73 -52.29 31.99
CA LEU A 267 3.31 -52.78 30.75
C LEU A 267 3.03 -51.83 29.55
N SER A 268 1.81 -51.28 29.51
CA SER A 268 1.45 -50.30 28.51
C SER A 268 2.25 -48.99 28.68
N GLN A 269 2.46 -48.56 29.91
CA GLN A 269 3.33 -47.38 30.23
C GLN A 269 4.78 -47.61 29.78
N TYR A 270 5.36 -48.79 30.08
CA TYR A 270 6.72 -49.14 29.62
C TYR A 270 6.85 -49.20 28.10
N LEU A 271 5.78 -49.55 27.37
CA LEU A 271 5.79 -49.55 25.94
C LEU A 271 5.71 -48.13 25.31
N LYS A 272 5.01 -47.18 26.02
CA LYS A 272 4.86 -45.79 25.56
C LYS A 272 6.04 -44.93 25.95
N ASP A 273 6.35 -44.89 27.22
CA ASP A 273 7.41 -44.04 27.79
C ASP A 273 8.09 -44.80 28.96
N PRO A 274 9.15 -45.58 28.64
CA PRO A 274 9.86 -46.39 29.64
C PRO A 274 10.44 -45.57 30.82
N PHE A 275 10.86 -44.34 30.54
CA PHE A 275 11.40 -43.46 31.60
C PHE A 275 10.33 -43.09 32.64
N THR A 276 9.20 -42.56 32.20
CA THR A 276 8.10 -42.21 33.07
C THR A 276 7.55 -43.46 33.81
N ALA A 277 7.46 -44.57 33.09
CA ALA A 277 7.06 -45.85 33.71
C ALA A 277 7.98 -46.27 34.82
N LEU A 278 9.32 -46.18 34.65
CA LEU A 278 10.31 -46.51 35.64
C LEU A 278 10.29 -45.51 36.80
N ALA A 279 10.25 -44.21 36.50
CA ALA A 279 10.24 -43.14 37.52
C ALA A 279 9.01 -43.13 38.45
N THR A 280 7.91 -43.78 38.01
CA THR A 280 6.68 -43.91 38.80
C THR A 280 6.52 -45.27 39.46
N GLU A 281 7.58 -46.09 39.49
CA GLU A 281 7.63 -47.33 40.27
C GLU A 281 8.05 -47.07 41.71
N GLU A 282 7.66 -47.96 42.61
CA GLU A 282 8.19 -48.01 43.95
C GLU A 282 9.66 -48.48 43.97
N ALA A 283 10.33 -48.28 45.08
CA ALA A 283 11.71 -48.69 45.25
C ALA A 283 11.93 -50.18 44.88
N GLY A 284 12.91 -50.43 44.02
CA GLY A 284 13.16 -51.77 43.51
C GLY A 284 12.23 -52.25 42.37
N TYR A 285 11.40 -51.31 41.78
CA TYR A 285 10.52 -51.51 40.60
C TYR A 285 9.76 -52.82 40.60
N PRO A 286 8.95 -53.13 41.66
CA PRO A 286 8.31 -54.45 41.86
C PRO A 286 7.38 -54.85 40.73
N LYS A 287 6.62 -53.89 40.14
CA LYS A 287 5.71 -54.19 39.04
C LYS A 287 6.47 -54.59 37.77
N LEU A 288 7.58 -53.90 37.45
CA LEU A 288 8.44 -54.28 36.32
C LEU A 288 9.02 -55.69 36.56
N LYS A 289 9.57 -55.98 37.75
CA LYS A 289 10.11 -57.28 38.10
C LYS A 289 9.05 -58.39 37.97
N SER A 290 7.82 -58.13 38.44
CA SER A 290 6.72 -59.09 38.30
C SER A 290 6.39 -59.35 36.81
N ILE A 291 6.26 -58.28 35.99
CA ILE A 291 6.04 -58.43 34.57
C ILE A 291 7.18 -59.18 33.89
N LEU A 292 8.44 -58.89 34.23
CA LEU A 292 9.60 -59.54 33.63
C LEU A 292 9.68 -61.02 33.99
N ARG A 293 9.36 -61.44 35.26
CA ARG A 293 9.23 -62.85 35.62
C ARG A 293 8.23 -63.60 34.78
N LYS A 294 7.02 -63.01 34.58
CA LYS A 294 5.97 -63.57 33.72
C LYS A 294 6.37 -63.64 32.23
N VAL A 295 7.06 -62.58 31.73
CA VAL A 295 7.64 -62.59 30.38
C VAL A 295 8.70 -63.69 30.27
N GLY A 296 9.54 -63.89 31.27
CA GLY A 296 10.54 -64.97 31.33
C GLY A 296 9.91 -66.34 31.26
N GLN A 297 8.85 -66.58 32.08
CA GLN A 297 8.07 -67.83 32.02
C GLN A 297 7.49 -68.09 30.63
N ALA A 298 6.88 -67.06 30.00
CA ALA A 298 6.31 -67.18 28.66
C ALA A 298 7.39 -67.46 27.58
N ILE A 299 8.65 -66.98 27.79
CA ILE A 299 9.79 -67.33 26.98
C ILE A 299 10.16 -68.79 27.15
N ASP A 300 10.29 -69.29 28.40
CA ASP A 300 10.65 -70.64 28.73
C ASP A 300 9.59 -71.67 28.26
N GLU A 301 8.33 -71.33 28.32
CA GLU A 301 7.20 -72.14 27.83
C GLU A 301 7.08 -72.08 26.30
N GLY A 302 7.91 -71.33 25.59
CA GLY A 302 7.88 -71.22 24.11
C GLY A 302 6.69 -70.44 23.52
N LYS A 303 5.89 -69.77 24.40
CA LYS A 303 4.68 -69.03 24.00
C LYS A 303 4.97 -67.76 23.21
N LEU A 304 6.19 -67.17 23.37
CA LEU A 304 6.60 -65.98 22.67
C LEU A 304 7.25 -66.32 21.33
N ARG A 305 6.54 -66.18 20.22
CA ARG A 305 7.06 -66.42 18.86
C ARG A 305 8.08 -65.33 18.46
N LEU A 306 9.33 -65.50 18.86
CA LEU A 306 10.47 -64.59 18.57
C LEU A 306 11.64 -65.39 18.00
N LYS A 307 12.55 -64.69 17.25
CA LYS A 307 13.78 -65.36 16.76
C LYS A 307 14.70 -65.73 17.93
N GLY A 308 15.37 -66.93 17.89
CA GLY A 308 16.17 -67.45 18.98
C GLY A 308 17.20 -66.49 19.57
N SER A 309 17.89 -65.69 18.73
CA SER A 309 18.85 -64.68 19.19
C SER A 309 18.24 -63.55 20.02
N ARG A 310 16.94 -63.22 19.76
CA ARG A 310 16.20 -62.19 20.54
C ARG A 310 15.64 -62.77 21.83
N LEU A 311 15.27 -64.03 21.84
CA LEU A 311 14.85 -64.77 23.08
C LEU A 311 16.03 -64.84 24.04
N LYS A 312 17.22 -65.23 23.58
CA LYS A 312 18.40 -65.30 24.38
C LYS A 312 18.77 -63.93 25.02
N LYS A 313 18.87 -62.85 24.21
CA LYS A 313 19.15 -61.50 24.73
C LYS A 313 18.07 -61.01 25.65
N GLY A 314 16.82 -61.25 25.34
CA GLY A 314 15.68 -60.87 26.23
C GLY A 314 15.76 -61.60 27.54
N ARG A 315 16.14 -62.88 27.57
CA ARG A 315 16.27 -63.68 28.79
C ARG A 315 17.47 -63.22 29.66
N GLU A 316 18.60 -62.92 29.03
CA GLU A 316 19.79 -62.36 29.67
C GLU A 316 19.45 -61.02 30.32
N GLU A 317 18.75 -60.14 29.65
CA GLU A 317 18.31 -58.83 30.14
C GLU A 317 17.33 -58.97 31.32
N ILE A 318 16.40 -59.91 31.25
CA ILE A 318 15.48 -60.21 32.36
C ILE A 318 16.26 -60.64 33.60
N ASP A 319 17.23 -61.52 33.46
CA ASP A 319 18.06 -61.99 34.55
C ASP A 319 18.88 -60.86 35.20
N GLU A 320 19.47 -59.98 34.37
CA GLU A 320 20.21 -58.80 34.85
C GLU A 320 19.34 -57.83 35.61
N ILE A 321 18.11 -57.62 35.18
CA ILE A 321 17.20 -56.65 35.82
C ILE A 321 16.56 -57.27 37.07
N VAL A 322 16.10 -58.53 37.02
CA VAL A 322 15.36 -59.16 38.12
C VAL A 322 16.28 -59.58 39.25
N ASN A 323 17.42 -60.23 38.93
CA ASN A 323 18.34 -60.87 39.89
C ASN A 323 19.56 -60.02 40.26
N LYS A 324 20.07 -59.20 39.30
CA LYS A 324 21.26 -58.35 39.54
C LYS A 324 20.90 -56.90 39.75
N ASN A 325 19.62 -56.54 39.76
CA ASN A 325 19.17 -55.16 40.01
C ASN A 325 19.81 -54.09 39.11
N LYS A 326 20.05 -54.41 37.85
CA LYS A 326 20.78 -53.57 36.88
C LYS A 326 20.20 -52.14 36.74
N LEU A 327 18.91 -51.96 36.98
CA LEU A 327 18.24 -50.70 36.82
C LEU A 327 18.16 -49.84 38.10
N ASP A 328 18.72 -50.26 39.21
CA ASP A 328 18.61 -49.55 40.49
C ASP A 328 19.10 -48.10 40.44
N GLY A 329 20.27 -47.86 39.85
CA GLY A 329 20.81 -46.51 39.68
C GLY A 329 19.94 -45.68 38.73
N LEU A 330 19.51 -46.23 37.57
CA LEU A 330 18.65 -45.55 36.67
C LEU A 330 17.27 -45.27 37.21
N HIS A 331 16.74 -46.19 38.06
CA HIS A 331 15.49 -46.00 38.74
C HIS A 331 15.58 -44.83 39.74
N HIS A 332 16.63 -44.85 40.61
CA HIS A 332 16.84 -43.78 41.59
C HIS A 332 16.96 -42.41 40.90
N ASP A 333 17.80 -42.30 39.88
CA ASP A 333 18.00 -41.07 39.15
C ASP A 333 16.71 -40.61 38.40
N SER A 334 15.95 -41.57 37.84
CA SER A 334 14.70 -41.28 37.14
C SER A 334 13.64 -40.76 38.12
N VAL A 335 13.50 -41.33 39.30
CA VAL A 335 12.58 -40.89 40.35
C VAL A 335 12.97 -39.48 40.84
N HIS A 336 14.25 -39.25 41.08
CA HIS A 336 14.74 -37.95 41.53
C HIS A 336 14.48 -36.85 40.50
N VAL A 337 14.87 -37.10 39.24
CA VAL A 337 14.66 -36.10 38.16
C VAL A 337 13.21 -35.87 37.86
N PHE A 338 12.37 -36.93 37.92
CA PHE A 338 10.93 -36.81 37.70
C PHE A 338 10.24 -36.02 38.83
N SER A 339 10.55 -36.29 40.08
CA SER A 339 10.00 -35.55 41.22
C SER A 339 10.45 -34.10 41.22
N SER A 340 11.75 -33.84 40.98
CA SER A 340 12.28 -32.48 40.86
C SER A 340 11.61 -31.69 39.73
N ALA A 341 11.37 -32.33 38.57
CA ALA A 341 10.66 -31.71 37.44
C ALA A 341 9.21 -31.37 37.82
N GLN A 342 8.50 -32.24 38.53
CA GLN A 342 7.14 -31.98 39.02
C GLN A 342 7.10 -30.84 40.03
N GLN A 343 8.03 -30.79 40.99
CA GLN A 343 8.12 -29.70 41.96
C GLN A 343 8.38 -28.37 41.27
N LEU A 344 9.35 -28.31 40.38
CA LEU A 344 9.65 -27.08 39.64
C LEU A 344 8.48 -26.62 38.76
N LEU A 345 7.82 -27.53 38.09
CA LEU A 345 6.66 -27.18 37.22
C LEU A 345 5.43 -26.76 38.05
N SER A 346 5.30 -27.22 39.28
CA SER A 346 4.22 -26.81 40.19
C SER A 346 4.54 -25.56 40.99
N SER A 347 5.81 -25.11 40.99
CA SER A 347 6.23 -23.88 41.67
C SER A 347 5.58 -22.66 41.04
N LYS A 348 5.00 -21.78 41.84
CA LYS A 348 4.42 -20.52 41.40
C LYS A 348 5.44 -19.61 40.74
N GLU A 349 6.68 -19.64 41.20
CA GLU A 349 7.80 -18.83 40.70
C GLU A 349 8.20 -19.28 39.28
N THR A 350 8.34 -20.60 39.08
CA THR A 350 8.65 -21.15 37.75
C THR A 350 7.51 -20.87 36.74
N GLN A 351 6.26 -21.01 37.18
CA GLN A 351 5.10 -20.70 36.34
C GLN A 351 5.04 -19.20 35.98
N ALA A 352 5.30 -18.33 36.95
CA ALA A 352 5.35 -16.89 36.70
C ALA A 352 6.48 -16.52 35.72
N ALA A 353 7.68 -17.12 35.86
CA ALA A 353 8.81 -16.92 34.96
C ALA A 353 8.51 -17.42 33.56
N GLN A 354 7.86 -18.59 33.40
CA GLN A 354 7.43 -19.11 32.09
C GLN A 354 6.40 -18.18 31.43
N ASN A 355 5.36 -17.79 32.14
CA ASN A 355 4.33 -16.87 31.62
C ASN A 355 4.94 -15.52 31.20
N ARG A 356 5.88 -15.01 32.01
CA ARG A 356 6.58 -13.76 31.69
C ARG A 356 7.45 -13.90 30.44
N SER A 357 8.16 -15.03 30.31
CA SER A 357 8.96 -15.37 29.13
C SER A 357 8.11 -15.45 27.85
N GLU A 358 6.94 -16.11 27.93
CA GLU A 358 6.01 -16.19 26.80
C GLU A 358 5.45 -14.82 26.41
N GLN A 359 5.10 -13.98 27.39
CA GLN A 359 4.65 -12.60 27.16
C GLN A 359 5.72 -11.76 26.45
N LEU A 360 6.98 -11.86 26.89
CA LEU A 360 8.08 -11.12 26.26
C LEU A 360 8.38 -11.61 24.84
N LEU A 361 8.29 -12.92 24.59
CA LEU A 361 8.40 -13.47 23.23
C LEU A 361 7.29 -12.95 22.32
N GLY A 362 6.05 -12.95 22.80
CA GLY A 362 4.93 -12.38 22.05
C GLY A 362 5.13 -10.89 21.73
N LYS A 363 5.63 -10.12 22.72
CA LYS A 363 5.95 -8.69 22.52
C LYS A 363 7.08 -8.49 21.51
N LEU A 364 8.13 -9.34 21.53
CA LEU A 364 9.20 -9.29 20.54
C LEU A 364 8.70 -9.58 19.11
N GLU A 365 7.84 -10.56 18.94
CA GLU A 365 7.24 -10.86 17.63
C GLU A 365 6.40 -9.70 17.11
N GLU A 366 5.64 -9.05 17.97
CA GLU A 366 4.85 -7.88 17.62
C GLU A 366 5.74 -6.70 17.21
N LEU A 367 6.78 -6.40 17.99
CA LEU A 367 7.74 -5.34 17.67
C LEU A 367 8.49 -5.61 16.35
N ARG A 368 8.86 -6.86 16.08
CA ARG A 368 9.46 -7.26 14.79
C ARG A 368 8.55 -6.96 13.60
N LYS A 369 7.26 -7.30 13.71
CA LYS A 369 6.27 -6.97 12.67
C LYS A 369 6.11 -5.46 12.49
N GLN A 370 6.10 -4.70 13.58
CA GLN A 370 6.04 -3.24 13.52
C GLN A 370 7.29 -2.66 12.84
N ARG A 371 8.48 -3.17 13.17
CA ARG A 371 9.74 -2.79 12.54
C ARG A 371 9.71 -3.01 11.03
N GLU A 372 9.31 -4.21 10.58
CA GLU A 372 9.21 -4.54 9.15
C GLU A 372 8.26 -3.59 8.39
N MET A 373 7.11 -3.26 9.00
CA MET A 373 6.17 -2.31 8.40
C MET A 373 6.75 -0.89 8.29
N VAL A 374 7.51 -0.46 9.30
CA VAL A 374 8.14 0.86 9.31
C VAL A 374 9.31 0.91 8.35
N GLU A 375 10.13 -0.13 8.24
CA GLU A 375 11.21 -0.28 7.26
C GLU A 375 10.65 -0.22 5.82
N ALA A 376 9.59 -0.97 5.53
CA ALA A 376 8.92 -0.91 4.22
C ALA A 376 8.41 0.51 3.88
N ARG A 377 7.97 1.27 4.91
CA ARG A 377 7.55 2.67 4.72
C ARG A 377 8.72 3.61 4.43
N VAL A 378 9.88 3.37 5.03
CA VAL A 378 11.12 4.11 4.69
C VAL A 378 11.50 3.88 3.23
N ASP A 379 11.48 2.61 2.78
CA ASP A 379 11.80 2.25 1.40
C ASP A 379 10.84 2.87 0.38
N GLU A 380 9.55 2.91 0.71
CA GLU A 380 8.54 3.58 -0.14
C GLU A 380 8.81 5.08 -0.27
N LEU A 381 9.14 5.74 0.84
CA LEU A 381 9.48 7.16 0.84
C LEU A 381 10.78 7.45 0.09
N ASP A 382 11.76 6.57 0.16
CA ASP A 382 13.01 6.68 -0.62
C ASP A 382 12.77 6.57 -2.11
N LYS A 383 12.00 5.58 -2.55
CA LYS A 383 11.61 5.44 -3.95
C LYS A 383 10.83 6.67 -4.46
N GLY A 384 9.89 7.18 -3.65
CA GLY A 384 9.15 8.40 -4.00
C GLY A 384 10.05 9.62 -4.11
N HIS A 385 11.01 9.75 -3.20
CA HIS A 385 12.01 10.83 -3.22
C HIS A 385 12.88 10.78 -4.48
N GLU A 386 13.44 9.60 -4.82
CA GLU A 386 14.25 9.40 -6.03
C GLU A 386 13.48 9.70 -7.30
N GLN A 387 12.25 9.19 -7.42
CA GLN A 387 11.39 9.45 -8.58
C GLN A 387 11.07 10.94 -8.75
N SER A 388 10.83 11.66 -7.65
CA SER A 388 10.56 13.10 -7.69
C SER A 388 11.81 13.89 -8.08
N LEU A 389 12.98 13.48 -7.62
CA LEU A 389 14.28 14.07 -8.01
C LEU A 389 14.58 13.86 -9.49
N GLU A 390 14.39 12.66 -10.00
CA GLU A 390 14.59 12.33 -11.41
C GLU A 390 13.67 13.17 -12.30
N LYS A 391 12.37 13.22 -11.99
CA LYS A 391 11.40 14.07 -12.69
C LYS A 391 11.78 15.55 -12.65
N ALA A 392 12.18 16.06 -11.48
CA ALA A 392 12.61 17.47 -11.35
C ALA A 392 13.84 17.76 -12.21
N SER A 393 14.81 16.84 -12.28
CA SER A 393 15.99 16.95 -13.13
C SER A 393 15.66 16.95 -14.62
N GLU A 394 14.75 16.07 -15.07
CA GLU A 394 14.29 16.03 -16.45
C GLU A 394 13.52 17.30 -16.85
N GLN A 395 12.61 17.74 -15.96
CA GLN A 395 11.84 18.97 -16.20
C GLN A 395 12.77 20.21 -16.23
N LYS A 396 13.80 20.27 -15.36
CA LYS A 396 14.83 21.31 -15.40
C LYS A 396 15.50 21.38 -16.78
N LYS A 397 16.03 20.26 -17.29
CA LYS A 397 16.68 20.20 -18.61
C LYS A 397 15.73 20.65 -19.72
N THR A 398 14.47 20.22 -19.64
CA THR A 398 13.45 20.62 -20.62
C THR A 398 13.18 22.11 -20.55
N LEU A 399 13.05 22.67 -19.32
CA LEU A 399 12.81 24.09 -19.12
C LEU A 399 13.99 24.93 -19.62
N GLU A 400 15.23 24.56 -19.31
CA GLU A 400 16.46 25.24 -19.79
C GLU A 400 16.52 25.28 -21.33
N LYS A 401 16.18 24.15 -21.99
CA LYS A 401 16.10 24.08 -23.44
C LYS A 401 15.00 24.99 -24.00
N MET A 402 13.82 24.99 -23.42
CA MET A 402 12.72 25.85 -23.85
C MET A 402 13.06 27.34 -23.66
N VAL A 403 13.75 27.70 -22.58
CA VAL A 403 14.22 29.09 -22.35
C VAL A 403 15.19 29.49 -23.45
N TYR A 404 16.14 28.63 -23.79
CA TYR A 404 17.07 28.92 -24.87
C TYR A 404 16.36 29.11 -26.23
N GLU A 405 15.43 28.20 -26.57
CA GLU A 405 14.67 28.28 -27.82
C GLU A 405 13.77 29.52 -27.91
N SER A 406 13.23 29.97 -26.77
CA SER A 406 12.25 31.06 -26.73
C SER A 406 12.89 32.44 -26.55
N LEU A 407 13.95 32.55 -25.71
CA LEU A 407 14.56 33.81 -25.27
C LEU A 407 16.00 33.97 -25.76
N ALA A 408 16.57 32.95 -26.44
CA ALA A 408 17.99 32.89 -26.84
C ALA A 408 18.97 33.13 -25.67
N LYS A 409 18.58 32.73 -24.45
CA LYS A 409 19.39 32.87 -23.24
C LYS A 409 19.74 31.51 -22.68
N HIS A 410 21.03 31.30 -22.34
CA HIS A 410 21.46 30.11 -21.61
C HIS A 410 21.28 30.33 -20.12
N VAL A 411 20.49 29.50 -19.49
CA VAL A 411 20.21 29.53 -18.06
C VAL A 411 20.57 28.16 -17.46
N ASP A 412 21.31 28.16 -16.34
CA ASP A 412 21.49 26.97 -15.48
C ASP A 412 20.63 27.15 -14.22
N LEU A 413 19.59 26.37 -14.11
CA LEU A 413 18.66 26.42 -12.99
C LEU A 413 19.20 25.60 -11.83
N LYS A 414 19.32 26.20 -10.64
CA LYS A 414 19.66 25.49 -9.40
C LYS A 414 18.36 25.06 -8.70
N LEU A 415 18.23 23.75 -8.48
CA LEU A 415 17.06 23.14 -7.84
C LEU A 415 17.13 23.28 -6.31
#